data_0cdf46d3363a3075701569708ed46416
#
_entry.id   0cdf46d3363a3075701569708ed46416
#
_cell.length_a   1.000
_cell.length_b   1.000
_cell.length_c   1.000
_cell.angle_alpha   90.00
_cell.angle_beta   90.00
_cell.angle_gamma   90.00
#
_symmetry.space_group_name_H-M   'P 1'
#
loop_
_entity.id
_entity.type
_entity.pdbx_description
1 polymer ?
#
loop_
_entity_poly.entity_id
_entity_poly.type
_entity_poly.pdbx_seq_one_letter_code
_entity_poly.pdbx_strand_id
1 'polypeptide(L)'
;YCAHGEASLDAAQALCEQGFEAYSLTGGYLAWLREELARQDDEQTRLRVETSLRKRFREKIWCNFTKAVRRYELVQPNDRIAVCISGGKDSMLMAKLFQELKLHNKYPFEVKFLVMDPGYSPANRQIIEGNLRRLGIEAEIFETDIFGSVYNVEKSPCYLCARMRRGYLYSFAQKLGCNKIALGHHYDDVIETILMGMLWGAQVQTMMPKLHSTNFPGMELIRPM
;
A
#
# COMPACT_ATOMS: atom_id res chain seq x y z
N TYR A 1 -22.68 0.71 6.18
CA TYR A 1 -21.88 1.94 6.37
C TYR A 1 -21.10 2.30 5.09
N CYS A 2 -20.75 3.56 4.92
CA CYS A 2 -19.86 4.02 3.85
C CYS A 2 -18.65 4.76 4.43
N ALA A 3 -17.68 5.13 3.58
CA ALA A 3 -16.42 5.72 4.06
C ALA A 3 -16.62 7.06 4.81
N HIS A 4 -17.52 7.92 4.34
CA HIS A 4 -17.71 9.28 4.84
C HIS A 4 -19.06 9.50 5.58
N GLY A 5 -19.96 8.56 5.55
CA GLY A 5 -21.26 8.61 6.23
C GLY A 5 -22.41 9.14 5.38
N GLU A 6 -22.18 9.81 4.26
CA GLU A 6 -23.23 10.43 3.44
C GLU A 6 -24.15 9.38 2.81
N ALA A 7 -23.61 8.51 1.94
CA ALA A 7 -24.41 7.46 1.29
C ALA A 7 -25.03 6.45 2.25
N SER A 8 -24.43 6.20 3.41
CA SER A 8 -25.03 5.32 4.42
C SER A 8 -26.11 6.01 5.24
N LEU A 9 -26.10 7.33 5.34
CA LEU A 9 -27.17 8.09 5.97
C LEU A 9 -28.45 8.01 5.13
N ASP A 10 -28.34 8.26 3.82
CA ASP A 10 -29.46 8.16 2.88
C ASP A 10 -30.04 6.73 2.87
N ALA A 11 -29.16 5.72 2.84
CA ALA A 11 -29.58 4.33 2.88
C ALA A 11 -30.28 3.95 4.20
N ALA A 12 -29.79 4.44 5.34
CA ALA A 12 -30.41 4.21 6.63
C ALA A 12 -31.78 4.87 6.73
N GLN A 13 -31.94 6.09 6.22
CA GLN A 13 -33.22 6.77 6.15
C GLN A 13 -34.23 5.99 5.31
N ALA A 14 -33.84 5.56 4.10
CA ALA A 14 -34.69 4.77 3.22
C ALA A 14 -35.15 3.44 3.83
N LEU A 15 -34.28 2.79 4.61
CA LEU A 15 -34.62 1.56 5.35
C LEU A 15 -35.55 1.84 6.52
N CYS A 16 -35.36 2.93 7.25
CA CYS A 16 -36.27 3.33 8.33
C CYS A 16 -37.68 3.61 7.81
N GLU A 17 -37.82 4.25 6.63
CA GLU A 17 -39.11 4.49 5.97
C GLU A 17 -39.83 3.18 5.60
N GLN A 18 -39.09 2.09 5.39
CA GLN A 18 -39.63 0.75 5.15
C GLN A 18 -39.89 -0.04 6.44
N GLY A 19 -39.71 0.57 7.61
CA GLY A 19 -39.96 -0.05 8.91
C GLY A 19 -38.81 -0.86 9.49
N PHE A 20 -37.63 -0.78 8.93
CA PHE A 20 -36.43 -1.42 9.48
C PHE A 20 -35.72 -0.50 10.48
N GLU A 21 -35.10 -1.10 11.48
CA GLU A 21 -34.22 -0.38 12.40
C GLU A 21 -32.83 -0.26 11.77
N ALA A 22 -32.48 0.93 11.26
CA ALA A 22 -31.24 1.16 10.53
C ALA A 22 -30.50 2.40 11.06
N TYR A 23 -29.19 2.31 11.17
CA TYR A 23 -28.32 3.36 11.68
C TYR A 23 -27.19 3.64 10.72
N SER A 24 -26.78 4.90 10.63
CA SER A 24 -25.55 5.33 9.95
C SER A 24 -24.52 5.78 10.96
N LEU A 25 -23.27 5.45 10.73
CA LEU A 25 -22.15 5.96 11.54
C LEU A 25 -21.92 7.44 11.19
N THR A 26 -21.99 8.31 12.17
CA THR A 26 -21.71 9.74 12.02
C THR A 26 -20.26 9.94 11.51
N GLY A 27 -20.09 10.61 10.37
CA GLY A 27 -18.79 10.75 9.70
C GLY A 27 -18.29 9.47 9.01
N GLY A 28 -19.11 8.40 8.98
CA GLY A 28 -18.82 7.13 8.32
C GLY A 28 -17.79 6.27 9.01
N TYR A 29 -17.40 5.20 8.31
CA TYR A 29 -16.39 4.25 8.81
C TYR A 29 -15.04 4.90 9.15
N LEU A 30 -14.65 5.93 8.41
CA LEU A 30 -13.36 6.60 8.65
C LEU A 30 -13.35 7.42 9.95
N ALA A 31 -14.47 8.07 10.32
CA ALA A 31 -14.56 8.77 11.59
C ALA A 31 -14.55 7.80 12.78
N TRP A 32 -15.34 6.74 12.70
CA TRP A 32 -15.34 5.69 13.72
C TRP A 32 -13.95 5.06 13.88
N LEU A 33 -13.28 4.75 12.76
CA LEU A 33 -11.94 4.18 12.79
C LEU A 33 -10.93 5.12 13.47
N ARG A 34 -11.03 6.43 13.24
CA ARG A 34 -10.16 7.42 13.91
C ARG A 34 -10.32 7.41 15.43
N GLU A 35 -11.55 7.37 15.91
CA GLU A 35 -11.82 7.33 17.35
C GLU A 35 -11.32 6.04 17.99
N GLU A 36 -11.56 4.90 17.33
CA GLU A 36 -11.09 3.59 17.81
C GLU A 36 -9.57 3.52 17.84
N LEU A 37 -8.92 4.04 16.82
CA LEU A 37 -7.46 4.08 16.72
C LEU A 37 -6.82 5.05 17.74
N ALA A 38 -7.49 6.15 18.08
CA ALA A 38 -7.00 7.09 19.10
C ALA A 38 -7.03 6.53 20.52
N ARG A 39 -7.81 5.47 20.77
CA ARG A 39 -7.93 4.81 22.08
C ARG A 39 -6.86 3.75 22.36
N GLN A 40 -6.11 3.35 21.35
CA GLN A 40 -5.11 2.27 21.50
C GLN A 40 -3.71 2.84 21.70
N ASP A 41 -2.95 2.24 22.61
CA ASP A 41 -1.52 2.50 22.78
C ASP A 41 -0.76 2.03 21.53
N ASP A 42 -0.02 2.93 20.89
CA ASP A 42 0.73 2.68 19.66
C ASP A 42 1.75 1.55 19.84
N GLU A 43 2.41 1.46 20.99
CA GLU A 43 3.41 0.42 21.27
C GLU A 43 2.77 -0.97 21.42
N GLN A 44 1.68 -1.07 22.14
CA GLN A 44 0.94 -2.32 22.29
C GLN A 44 0.41 -2.80 20.94
N THR A 45 -0.09 -1.89 20.11
CA THR A 45 -0.58 -2.20 18.77
C THR A 45 0.54 -2.74 17.90
N ARG A 46 1.72 -2.10 17.89
CA ARG A 46 2.90 -2.57 17.17
C ARG A 46 3.27 -4.00 17.57
N LEU A 47 3.42 -4.25 18.87
CA LEU A 47 3.76 -5.56 19.41
C LEU A 47 2.73 -6.64 19.07
N ARG A 48 1.44 -6.29 19.11
CA ARG A 48 0.34 -7.21 18.72
C ARG A 48 0.41 -7.57 17.24
N VAL A 49 0.67 -6.60 16.35
CA VAL A 49 0.81 -6.83 14.91
C VAL A 49 2.02 -7.73 14.64
N GLU A 50 3.18 -7.43 15.20
CA GLU A 50 4.41 -8.23 15.04
C GLU A 50 4.22 -9.66 15.55
N THR A 51 3.63 -9.81 16.74
CA THR A 51 3.31 -11.12 17.30
C THR A 51 2.34 -11.89 16.42
N SER A 52 1.35 -11.23 15.86
CA SER A 52 0.36 -11.86 14.95
C SER A 52 1.02 -12.35 13.66
N LEU A 53 1.94 -11.58 13.08
CA LEU A 53 2.71 -12.00 11.90
C LEU A 53 3.60 -13.21 12.20
N ARG A 54 4.29 -13.21 13.35
CA ARG A 54 5.20 -14.28 13.76
C ARG A 54 4.49 -15.57 14.17
N LYS A 55 3.25 -15.49 14.69
CA LYS A 55 2.49 -16.64 15.21
C LYS A 55 1.27 -16.97 14.35
N ARG A 56 0.18 -16.19 14.48
CA ARG A 56 -1.14 -16.48 13.88
C ARG A 56 -1.11 -16.53 12.35
N PHE A 57 -0.38 -15.60 11.74
CA PHE A 57 -0.31 -15.45 10.27
C PHE A 57 1.01 -15.96 9.68
N ARG A 58 1.81 -16.67 10.47
CA ARG A 58 3.12 -17.15 10.03
C ARG A 58 3.03 -17.97 8.75
N GLU A 59 2.20 -18.97 8.69
CA GLU A 59 2.09 -19.85 7.53
C GLU A 59 1.46 -19.15 6.32
N LYS A 60 0.37 -18.42 6.57
CA LYS A 60 -0.42 -17.81 5.50
C LYS A 60 0.24 -16.56 4.88
N ILE A 61 0.98 -15.79 5.67
CA ILE A 61 1.58 -14.52 5.20
C ILE A 61 3.09 -14.61 5.19
N TRP A 62 3.73 -14.77 6.34
CA TRP A 62 5.19 -14.72 6.45
C TRP A 62 5.90 -15.78 5.60
N CYS A 63 5.47 -17.04 5.67
CA CYS A 63 6.08 -18.11 4.89
C CYS A 63 5.89 -17.92 3.39
N ASN A 64 4.73 -17.45 2.95
CA ASN A 64 4.49 -17.18 1.53
C ASN A 64 5.35 -16.00 1.04
N PHE A 65 5.43 -14.92 1.81
CA PHE A 65 6.30 -13.79 1.52
C PHE A 65 7.77 -14.22 1.40
N THR A 66 8.30 -14.93 2.39
CA THR A 66 9.70 -15.39 2.37
C THR A 66 9.97 -16.42 1.26
N LYS A 67 8.98 -17.25 0.92
CA LYS A 67 9.05 -18.17 -0.22
C LYS A 67 9.13 -17.40 -1.54
N ALA A 68 8.33 -16.34 -1.72
CA ALA A 68 8.38 -15.49 -2.91
C ALA A 68 9.73 -14.77 -3.01
N VAL A 69 10.20 -14.18 -1.91
CA VAL A 69 11.51 -13.51 -1.84
C VAL A 69 12.63 -14.43 -2.29
N ARG A 70 12.65 -15.69 -1.83
CA ARG A 70 13.68 -16.67 -2.21
C ARG A 70 13.50 -17.17 -3.62
N ARG A 71 12.28 -17.55 -4.02
CA ARG A 71 12.01 -18.18 -5.32
C ARG A 71 12.34 -17.25 -6.49
N TYR A 72 12.06 -15.97 -6.32
CA TYR A 72 12.25 -14.96 -7.37
C TYR A 72 13.48 -14.07 -7.14
N GLU A 73 14.29 -14.41 -6.13
CA GLU A 73 15.50 -13.63 -5.78
C GLU A 73 15.21 -12.13 -5.66
N LEU A 74 14.11 -11.79 -4.95
CA LEU A 74 13.64 -10.42 -4.87
C LEU A 74 14.55 -9.53 -4.00
N VAL A 75 15.21 -10.14 -3.01
CA VAL A 75 16.15 -9.46 -2.12
C VAL A 75 17.50 -10.17 -2.20
N GLN A 76 18.53 -9.40 -2.48
CA GLN A 76 19.92 -9.88 -2.60
C GLN A 76 20.84 -9.16 -1.61
N PRO A 77 22.06 -9.70 -1.34
CA PRO A 77 23.03 -9.00 -0.51
C PRO A 77 23.33 -7.59 -1.02
N ASN A 78 23.39 -6.64 -0.09
CA ASN A 78 23.67 -5.23 -0.34
C ASN A 78 22.62 -4.47 -1.16
N ASP A 79 21.43 -5.07 -1.40
CA ASP A 79 20.32 -4.32 -1.95
C ASP A 79 19.92 -3.14 -1.06
N ARG A 80 19.52 -2.06 -1.69
CA ARG A 80 18.87 -0.93 -1.05
C ARG A 80 17.47 -0.79 -1.64
N ILE A 81 16.46 -1.15 -0.86
CA ILE A 81 15.08 -1.34 -1.34
C ILE A 81 14.19 -0.21 -0.84
N ALA A 82 13.55 0.50 -1.77
CA ALA A 82 12.50 1.46 -1.48
C ALA A 82 11.15 0.73 -1.37
N VAL A 83 10.62 0.59 -0.17
CA VAL A 83 9.30 0.01 0.09
C VAL A 83 8.27 1.12 0.01
N CYS A 84 7.43 1.09 -1.03
CA CYS A 84 6.46 2.15 -1.30
C CYS A 84 5.15 1.90 -0.55
N ILE A 85 4.76 2.89 0.25
CA ILE A 85 3.56 2.86 1.09
C ILE A 85 2.53 3.82 0.53
N SER A 86 1.36 3.28 0.17
CA SER A 86 0.21 4.06 -0.31
C SER A 86 -0.77 4.46 0.79
N GLY A 87 -0.57 3.99 2.02
CA GLY A 87 -1.50 4.12 3.12
C GLY A 87 -2.55 2.99 3.21
N GLY A 88 -2.67 2.15 2.18
CA GLY A 88 -3.55 0.98 2.18
C GLY A 88 -3.01 -0.19 3.01
N LYS A 89 -3.90 -1.11 3.40
CA LYS A 89 -3.58 -2.29 4.22
C LYS A 89 -2.43 -3.12 3.68
N ASP A 90 -2.38 -3.34 2.36
CA ASP A 90 -1.39 -4.21 1.73
C ASP A 90 0.00 -3.59 1.75
N SER A 91 0.11 -2.29 1.47
CA SER A 91 1.38 -1.57 1.54
C SER A 91 1.93 -1.45 2.96
N MET A 92 1.06 -1.28 3.97
CA MET A 92 1.44 -1.28 5.38
C MET A 92 1.88 -2.68 5.83
N LEU A 93 1.16 -3.72 5.41
CA LEU A 93 1.55 -5.11 5.67
C LEU A 93 2.92 -5.42 5.04
N MET A 94 3.13 -5.04 3.78
CA MET A 94 4.41 -5.20 3.10
C MET A 94 5.54 -4.50 3.86
N ALA A 95 5.31 -3.29 4.35
CA ALA A 95 6.31 -2.57 5.15
C ALA A 95 6.69 -3.35 6.43
N LYS A 96 5.71 -3.89 7.14
CA LYS A 96 5.95 -4.75 8.32
C LYS A 96 6.71 -6.02 7.96
N LEU A 97 6.40 -6.66 6.84
CA LEU A 97 7.09 -7.86 6.37
C LEU A 97 8.56 -7.55 6.03
N PHE A 98 8.86 -6.40 5.45
CA PHE A 98 10.24 -5.97 5.22
C PHE A 98 10.99 -5.63 6.50
N GLN A 99 10.32 -5.03 7.52
CA GLN A 99 10.93 -4.84 8.84
C GLN A 99 11.30 -6.19 9.46
N GLU A 100 10.40 -7.17 9.46
CA GLU A 100 10.66 -8.52 9.96
C GLU A 100 11.75 -9.23 9.14
N LEU A 101 11.75 -9.09 7.81
CA LEU A 101 12.78 -9.68 6.96
C LEU A 101 14.16 -9.13 7.31
N LYS A 102 14.28 -7.82 7.53
CA LYS A 102 15.54 -7.18 7.91
C LYS A 102 16.10 -7.73 9.22
N LEU A 103 15.23 -8.06 10.19
CA LEU A 103 15.64 -8.64 11.47
C LEU A 103 16.12 -10.10 11.37
N HIS A 104 15.57 -10.86 10.41
CA HIS A 104 15.76 -12.30 10.30
C HIS A 104 16.57 -12.76 9.09
N ASN A 105 17.05 -11.83 8.27
CA ASN A 105 17.77 -12.19 7.05
C ASN A 105 19.23 -12.58 7.34
N LYS A 106 19.78 -13.48 6.51
CA LYS A 106 21.13 -14.01 6.66
C LYS A 106 22.23 -13.09 6.10
N TYR A 107 21.85 -12.12 5.27
CA TYR A 107 22.79 -11.19 4.64
C TYR A 107 22.29 -9.74 4.77
N PRO A 108 23.19 -8.75 4.77
CA PRO A 108 22.80 -7.35 4.92
C PRO A 108 22.08 -6.82 3.68
N PHE A 109 21.03 -6.06 3.90
CA PHE A 109 20.38 -5.21 2.91
C PHE A 109 19.75 -4.01 3.62
N GLU A 110 19.49 -2.94 2.89
CA GLU A 110 18.89 -1.73 3.42
C GLU A 110 17.44 -1.59 2.95
N VAL A 111 16.61 -1.03 3.81
CA VAL A 111 15.21 -0.71 3.50
C VAL A 111 14.97 0.76 3.79
N LYS A 112 14.37 1.43 2.82
CA LYS A 112 13.81 2.78 2.95
C LYS A 112 12.31 2.71 2.75
N PHE A 113 11.54 3.23 3.69
CA PHE A 113 10.09 3.29 3.55
C PHE A 113 9.71 4.64 2.97
N LEU A 114 8.94 4.63 1.87
CA LEU A 114 8.57 5.83 1.13
C LEU A 114 7.06 5.99 1.08
N VAL A 115 6.58 7.17 1.43
CA VAL A 115 5.20 7.59 1.16
C VAL A 115 5.24 8.72 0.16
N MET A 116 4.58 8.53 -0.97
CA MET A 116 4.36 9.61 -1.91
C MET A 116 2.98 10.20 -1.66
N ASP A 117 2.94 11.49 -1.37
CA ASP A 117 1.72 12.28 -1.26
C ASP A 117 1.41 12.92 -2.63
N PRO A 118 0.38 12.45 -3.35
CA PRO A 118 0.02 12.99 -4.65
C PRO A 118 -0.89 14.23 -4.58
N GLY A 119 -1.08 14.82 -3.40
CA GLY A 119 -2.04 15.88 -3.07
C GLY A 119 -3.18 15.37 -2.21
N TYR A 120 -2.91 14.56 -1.20
CA TYR A 120 -3.92 14.07 -0.26
C TYR A 120 -4.56 15.21 0.54
N SER A 121 -5.82 15.04 0.92
CA SER A 121 -6.42 15.92 1.91
C SER A 121 -5.67 15.82 3.25
N PRO A 122 -5.63 16.91 4.05
CA PRO A 122 -4.96 16.90 5.36
C PRO A 122 -5.43 15.75 6.25
N ALA A 123 -6.71 15.40 6.19
CA ALA A 123 -7.28 14.29 6.94
C ALA A 123 -6.70 12.93 6.51
N ASN A 124 -6.57 12.67 5.22
CA ASN A 124 -5.96 11.44 4.71
C ASN A 124 -4.47 11.36 5.07
N ARG A 125 -3.77 12.48 4.98
CA ARG A 125 -2.38 12.59 5.37
C ARG A 125 -2.18 12.21 6.85
N GLN A 126 -2.98 12.77 7.74
CA GLN A 126 -2.95 12.46 9.17
C GLN A 126 -3.22 10.98 9.47
N ILE A 127 -4.14 10.35 8.73
CA ILE A 127 -4.41 8.90 8.88
C ILE A 127 -3.18 8.08 8.52
N ILE A 128 -2.52 8.40 7.41
CA ILE A 128 -1.31 7.69 6.97
C ILE A 128 -0.20 7.84 8.00
N GLU A 129 0.09 9.07 8.43
CA GLU A 129 1.12 9.36 9.44
C GLU A 129 0.82 8.69 10.79
N GLY A 130 -0.44 8.73 11.23
CA GLY A 130 -0.89 8.03 12.44
C GLY A 130 -0.69 6.53 12.36
N ASN A 131 -0.99 5.91 11.22
CA ASN A 131 -0.78 4.48 11.02
C ASN A 131 0.72 4.12 10.97
N LEU A 132 1.55 4.94 10.32
CA LEU A 132 3.00 4.75 10.30
C LEU A 132 3.57 4.77 11.71
N ARG A 133 3.23 5.80 12.51
CA ARG A 133 3.65 5.92 13.90
C ARG A 133 3.21 4.71 14.73
N ARG A 134 1.93 4.35 14.64
CA ARG A 134 1.34 3.21 15.36
C ARG A 134 1.99 1.88 15.03
N LEU A 135 2.42 1.68 13.79
CA LEU A 135 3.11 0.47 13.33
C LEU A 135 4.63 0.54 13.55
N GLY A 136 5.16 1.68 14.00
CA GLY A 136 6.60 1.90 14.16
C GLY A 136 7.35 1.84 12.82
N ILE A 137 6.77 2.46 11.78
CA ILE A 137 7.38 2.54 10.45
C ILE A 137 7.91 3.95 10.24
N GLU A 138 9.23 4.10 10.20
CA GLU A 138 9.89 5.35 9.87
C GLU A 138 9.94 5.53 8.35
N ALA A 139 9.02 6.31 7.81
CA ALA A 139 8.91 6.53 6.38
C ALA A 139 9.28 7.96 5.99
N GLU A 140 9.99 8.10 4.87
CA GLU A 140 10.20 9.39 4.22
C GLU A 140 8.97 9.73 3.39
N ILE A 141 8.37 10.90 3.68
CA ILE A 141 7.18 11.36 2.98
C ILE A 141 7.57 12.51 2.06
N PHE A 142 7.27 12.37 0.78
CA PHE A 142 7.50 13.42 -0.20
C PHE A 142 6.21 13.80 -0.93
N GLU A 143 6.07 15.09 -1.20
CA GLU A 143 4.87 15.68 -1.79
C GLU A 143 5.04 15.87 -3.30
N THR A 144 3.94 15.70 -4.01
CA THR A 144 3.83 15.96 -5.43
C THR A 144 2.46 16.57 -5.73
N ASP A 145 2.34 17.36 -6.77
CA ASP A 145 1.06 17.92 -7.22
C ASP A 145 0.48 17.09 -8.39
N ILE A 146 0.40 15.77 -8.22
CA ILE A 146 -0.16 14.91 -9.26
C ILE A 146 -1.65 15.13 -9.40
N PHE A 147 -2.39 15.21 -8.31
CA PHE A 147 -3.84 15.36 -8.36
C PHE A 147 -4.24 16.68 -9.01
N GLY A 148 -3.56 17.80 -8.68
CA GLY A 148 -3.78 19.07 -9.36
C GLY A 148 -3.46 19.01 -10.85
N SER A 149 -2.36 18.37 -11.22
CA SER A 149 -1.93 18.22 -12.61
C SER A 149 -2.87 17.35 -13.47
N VAL A 150 -3.58 16.39 -12.87
CA VAL A 150 -4.45 15.44 -13.60
C VAL A 150 -5.92 15.87 -13.58
N TYR A 151 -6.30 16.80 -12.69
CA TYR A 151 -7.70 17.18 -12.47
C TYR A 151 -8.41 17.66 -13.73
N ASN A 152 -7.71 18.38 -14.62
CA ASN A 152 -8.27 18.96 -15.85
C ASN A 152 -8.02 18.13 -17.11
N VAL A 153 -7.55 16.88 -16.99
CA VAL A 153 -7.23 16.05 -18.15
C VAL A 153 -8.44 15.19 -18.53
N GLU A 154 -9.04 15.46 -19.69
CA GLU A 154 -10.21 14.74 -20.17
C GLU A 154 -9.90 13.30 -20.62
N LYS A 155 -8.72 13.06 -21.22
CA LYS A 155 -8.33 11.74 -21.74
C LYS A 155 -7.55 10.93 -20.71
N SER A 156 -8.15 9.85 -20.21
CA SER A 156 -7.50 8.83 -19.38
C SER A 156 -6.75 9.40 -18.14
N PRO A 157 -7.39 10.19 -17.26
CA PRO A 157 -6.73 10.80 -16.11
C PRO A 157 -6.08 9.76 -15.19
N CYS A 158 -6.71 8.60 -15.00
CA CYS A 158 -6.18 7.50 -14.19
C CYS A 158 -4.87 6.93 -14.74
N TYR A 159 -4.76 6.78 -16.06
CA TYR A 159 -3.53 6.30 -16.69
C TYR A 159 -2.39 7.31 -16.50
N LEU A 160 -2.66 8.59 -16.73
CA LEU A 160 -1.66 9.65 -16.52
C LEU A 160 -1.21 9.71 -15.06
N CYS A 161 -2.15 9.69 -14.13
CA CYS A 161 -1.89 9.65 -12.69
C CYS A 161 -0.97 8.46 -12.33
N ALA A 162 -1.31 7.26 -12.77
CA ALA A 162 -0.51 6.06 -12.50
C ALA A 162 0.91 6.15 -13.10
N ARG A 163 1.03 6.71 -14.31
CA ARG A 163 2.33 6.92 -14.97
C ARG A 163 3.19 7.94 -14.22
N MET A 164 2.62 9.08 -13.82
CA MET A 164 3.31 10.11 -13.04
C MET A 164 3.74 9.57 -11.68
N ARG A 165 2.84 8.91 -10.96
CA ARG A 165 3.15 8.28 -9.65
C ARG A 165 4.34 7.34 -9.76
N ARG A 166 4.36 6.49 -10.77
CA ARG A 166 5.48 5.58 -11.01
C ARG A 166 6.78 6.34 -11.26
N GLY A 167 6.76 7.35 -12.12
CA GLY A 167 7.94 8.17 -12.43
C GLY A 167 8.53 8.84 -11.19
N TYR A 168 7.69 9.47 -10.37
CA TYR A 168 8.12 10.12 -9.12
C TYR A 168 8.70 9.12 -8.11
N LEU A 169 8.05 7.96 -7.92
CA LEU A 169 8.56 6.93 -7.02
C LEU A 169 9.94 6.42 -7.42
N TYR A 170 10.14 6.12 -8.71
CA TYR A 170 11.45 5.70 -9.20
C TYR A 170 12.51 6.78 -9.05
N SER A 171 12.19 8.01 -9.45
CA SER A 171 13.11 9.14 -9.34
C SER A 171 13.54 9.40 -7.89
N PHE A 172 12.59 9.35 -6.95
CA PHE A 172 12.88 9.57 -5.54
C PHE A 172 13.68 8.40 -4.93
N ALA A 173 13.30 7.16 -5.24
CA ALA A 173 14.05 6.00 -4.79
C ALA A 173 15.51 6.01 -5.30
N GLN A 174 15.72 6.43 -6.55
CA GLN A 174 17.06 6.56 -7.14
C GLN A 174 17.88 7.66 -6.43
N LYS A 175 17.27 8.80 -6.09
CA LYS A 175 17.93 9.86 -5.30
C LYS A 175 18.39 9.38 -3.94
N LEU A 176 17.67 8.43 -3.33
CA LEU A 176 18.04 7.78 -2.07
C LEU A 176 19.04 6.64 -2.25
N GLY A 177 19.53 6.42 -3.46
CA GLY A 177 20.49 5.36 -3.80
C GLY A 177 19.90 3.98 -3.75
N CYS A 178 18.57 3.82 -3.84
CA CYS A 178 17.92 2.53 -3.91
C CYS A 178 18.08 1.92 -5.30
N ASN A 179 18.31 0.61 -5.35
CA ASN A 179 18.37 -0.16 -6.60
C ASN A 179 17.09 -0.96 -6.85
N LYS A 180 16.19 -1.03 -5.86
CA LYS A 180 14.90 -1.72 -5.98
C LYS A 180 13.75 -0.90 -5.42
N ILE A 181 12.56 -1.10 -6.03
CA ILE A 181 11.29 -0.59 -5.55
C ILE A 181 10.37 -1.76 -5.26
N ALA A 182 9.83 -1.84 -4.05
CA ALA A 182 8.82 -2.81 -3.66
C ALA A 182 7.42 -2.17 -3.68
N LEU A 183 6.49 -2.81 -4.39
CA LEU A 183 5.09 -2.41 -4.45
C LEU A 183 4.19 -3.49 -3.85
N GLY A 184 3.20 -3.07 -3.07
CA GLY A 184 2.25 -3.92 -2.36
C GLY A 184 1.14 -4.52 -3.23
N HIS A 185 1.48 -5.01 -4.42
CA HIS A 185 0.57 -5.81 -5.23
C HIS A 185 0.61 -7.26 -4.74
N HIS A 186 -0.55 -7.90 -4.69
CA HIS A 186 -0.71 -9.27 -4.26
C HIS A 186 -1.26 -10.17 -5.37
N TYR A 187 -1.49 -11.44 -5.05
CA TYR A 187 -1.89 -12.44 -6.03
C TYR A 187 -3.21 -12.12 -6.74
N ASP A 188 -4.18 -11.52 -6.04
CA ASP A 188 -5.46 -11.15 -6.63
C ASP A 188 -5.31 -10.04 -7.69
N ASP A 189 -4.40 -9.07 -7.47
CA ASP A 189 -4.08 -8.04 -8.48
C ASP A 189 -3.55 -8.66 -9.78
N VAL A 190 -2.78 -9.75 -9.67
CA VAL A 190 -2.28 -10.48 -10.84
C VAL A 190 -3.43 -11.15 -11.59
N ILE A 191 -4.33 -11.82 -10.87
CA ILE A 191 -5.52 -12.48 -11.45
C ILE A 191 -6.41 -11.45 -12.12
N GLU A 192 -6.72 -10.36 -11.45
CA GLU A 192 -7.54 -9.28 -11.98
C GLU A 192 -6.91 -8.67 -13.25
N THR A 193 -5.60 -8.44 -13.24
CA THR A 193 -4.88 -7.93 -14.41
C THR A 193 -4.98 -8.86 -15.60
N ILE A 194 -4.82 -10.17 -15.38
CA ILE A 194 -4.95 -11.18 -16.44
C ILE A 194 -6.38 -11.19 -17.00
N LEU A 195 -7.39 -11.27 -16.11
CA LEU A 195 -8.80 -11.30 -16.52
C LEU A 195 -9.20 -10.04 -17.27
N MET A 196 -8.82 -8.87 -16.80
CA MET A 196 -9.08 -7.60 -17.47
C MET A 196 -8.40 -7.54 -18.85
N GLY A 197 -7.15 -7.98 -18.94
CA GLY A 197 -6.42 -8.06 -20.21
C GLY A 197 -7.12 -8.96 -21.22
N MET A 198 -7.59 -10.13 -20.81
CA MET A 198 -8.30 -11.09 -21.65
C MET A 198 -9.68 -10.57 -22.09
N LEU A 199 -10.47 -10.04 -21.15
CA LEU A 199 -11.86 -9.65 -21.39
C LEU A 199 -12.00 -8.32 -22.14
N TRP A 200 -11.12 -7.36 -21.89
CA TRP A 200 -11.18 -6.02 -22.45
C TRP A 200 -10.16 -5.73 -23.54
N GLY A 201 -8.97 -6.27 -23.39
CA GLY A 201 -7.82 -5.97 -24.26
C GLY A 201 -7.52 -7.04 -25.30
N ALA A 202 -8.21 -8.19 -25.28
CA ALA A 202 -7.86 -9.38 -26.08
C ALA A 202 -6.37 -9.75 -25.96
N GLN A 203 -5.75 -9.49 -24.81
CA GLN A 203 -4.34 -9.68 -24.53
C GLN A 203 -4.16 -10.38 -23.19
N VAL A 204 -3.14 -11.22 -23.07
CA VAL A 204 -2.74 -11.77 -21.77
C VAL A 204 -1.65 -10.88 -21.19
N GLN A 205 -2.02 -10.02 -20.26
CA GLN A 205 -1.10 -9.19 -19.49
C GLN A 205 -0.94 -9.77 -18.08
N THR A 206 0.26 -9.72 -17.53
CA THR A 206 0.51 -10.19 -16.17
C THR A 206 1.43 -9.23 -15.42
N MET A 207 1.44 -9.36 -14.10
CA MET A 207 2.37 -8.66 -13.22
C MET A 207 3.48 -9.60 -12.80
N MET A 208 4.65 -9.46 -13.40
CA MET A 208 5.82 -10.26 -12.99
C MET A 208 6.25 -9.89 -11.56
N PRO A 209 6.66 -10.87 -10.74
CA PRO A 209 7.14 -10.62 -9.38
C PRO A 209 8.42 -9.78 -9.33
N LYS A 210 9.23 -9.83 -10.39
CA LYS A 210 10.45 -9.05 -10.57
C LYS A 210 10.52 -8.51 -11.99
N LEU A 211 10.87 -7.24 -12.14
CA LEU A 211 10.93 -6.52 -13.42
C LEU A 211 12.06 -5.51 -13.40
N HIS A 212 12.91 -5.54 -14.43
CA HIS A 212 13.88 -4.47 -14.67
C HIS A 212 13.18 -3.23 -15.23
N SER A 213 13.53 -2.06 -14.75
CA SER A 213 12.98 -0.82 -15.28
C SER A 213 13.68 -0.42 -16.57
N THR A 214 12.92 -0.22 -17.64
CA THR A 214 13.45 0.28 -18.92
C THR A 214 13.76 1.77 -18.87
N ASN A 215 12.99 2.54 -18.10
CA ASN A 215 13.12 4.00 -18.02
C ASN A 215 14.10 4.47 -16.91
N PHE A 216 14.45 3.59 -15.98
CA PHE A 216 15.37 3.85 -14.87
C PHE A 216 16.42 2.74 -14.83
N PRO A 217 17.51 2.88 -15.61
CA PRO A 217 18.56 1.86 -15.66
C PRO A 217 19.12 1.53 -14.27
N GLY A 218 19.33 0.25 -14.01
CA GLY A 218 19.82 -0.24 -12.72
C GLY A 218 18.75 -0.37 -11.63
N MET A 219 17.50 -0.01 -11.91
CA MET A 219 16.38 -0.15 -10.97
C MET A 219 15.55 -1.39 -11.29
N GLU A 220 15.18 -2.14 -10.25
CA GLU A 220 14.26 -3.26 -10.32
C GLU A 220 12.95 -2.96 -9.57
N LEU A 221 11.84 -3.42 -10.11
CA LEU A 221 10.56 -3.47 -9.43
C LEU A 221 10.32 -4.86 -8.87
N ILE A 222 9.95 -4.95 -7.60
CA ILE A 222 9.62 -6.21 -6.95
C ILE A 222 8.21 -6.19 -6.35
N ARG A 223 7.53 -7.36 -6.40
CA ARG A 223 6.19 -7.59 -5.85
C ARG A 223 6.21 -8.88 -5.03
N PRO A 224 6.52 -8.78 -3.74
CA PRO A 224 6.76 -9.95 -2.89
C PRO A 224 5.50 -10.54 -2.24
N MET A 225 4.30 -9.98 -2.50
CA MET A 225 3.05 -10.36 -1.83
C MET A 225 2.14 -11.26 -2.69
#